data_d96b8d56c6aef3915b15cef674efea2c
#
_entry.id   d96b8d56c6aef3915b15cef674efea2c
#
_cell.length_a   1.000
_cell.length_b   1.000
_cell.length_c   1.000
_cell.angle_alpha   90.00
_cell.angle_beta   90.00
_cell.angle_gamma   90.00
#
_symmetry.space_group_name_H-M   'P 1'
#
loop_
_entity.id
_entity.type
_entity.pdbx_description
1 polymer ?
#
loop_
_entity_poly.entity_id
_entity_poly.type
_entity_poly.pdbx_seq_one_letter_code
_entity_poly.pdbx_strand_id
1 'polypeptide(L)'
;MAVVNDASSGYARIIRLYDNSPAAEAGMQVGGFITAINDESTRNITSSARLTSKLLGEEGTTTAVTYLTPDRQEQQFNLVHSNYKTPSIYAAQMVADTCGYIRIDSFSTGTASEFKSAVDDLLQQGATAFVFDLRDNTGENLNAALVAADYCVPSGDIAKKQDKDGTVTTLRMSDEDEITVPMVCLVNGSTAGSAELFANALRKMGGATIVGTKTAGKGVVMSDAQSFSDGSAAYITVGLLLDNEDQTWNGEGLSPDIDASLSVDEQNAYYDYTLNTDPQINKAVNAAMTLTGQN
;
A
#
# COMPACT_ATOMS: atom_id res chain seq x y z
N MET A 1 -3.02 8.91 -10.69
CA MET A 1 -3.90 9.28 -9.55
C MET A 1 -4.72 8.08 -9.07
N ALA A 2 -5.07 8.05 -7.79
CA ALA A 2 -6.04 7.09 -7.26
C ALA A 2 -7.35 7.81 -6.89
N VAL A 3 -8.48 7.17 -7.17
CA VAL A 3 -9.82 7.74 -6.96
C VAL A 3 -10.72 6.74 -6.24
N VAL A 4 -11.62 7.27 -5.42
CA VAL A 4 -12.69 6.50 -4.78
C VAL A 4 -14.04 7.18 -5.00
N ASN A 5 -15.13 6.44 -4.83
CA ASN A 5 -16.44 7.07 -4.74
C ASN A 5 -16.58 7.75 -3.36
N ASP A 6 -16.83 9.03 -3.36
CA ASP A 6 -17.12 9.76 -2.13
C ASP A 6 -18.61 9.60 -1.76
N ALA A 7 -18.87 8.99 -0.63
CA ALA A 7 -20.24 8.65 -0.20
C ALA A 7 -21.14 9.88 0.01
N SER A 8 -20.56 11.04 0.34
CA SER A 8 -21.31 12.26 0.62
C SER A 8 -21.76 12.98 -0.66
N SER A 9 -20.90 13.05 -1.66
CA SER A 9 -21.19 13.72 -2.94
C SER A 9 -21.67 12.74 -4.02
N GLY A 10 -21.32 11.47 -3.91
CA GLY A 10 -21.50 10.42 -4.91
C GLY A 10 -20.54 10.51 -6.09
N TYR A 11 -19.63 11.49 -6.14
CA TYR A 11 -18.64 11.67 -7.20
C TYR A 11 -17.32 10.96 -6.92
N ALA A 12 -16.49 10.83 -7.95
CA ALA A 12 -15.14 10.29 -7.80
C ALA A 12 -14.23 11.33 -7.12
N ARG A 13 -13.74 11.03 -5.91
CA ARG A 13 -12.80 11.86 -5.17
C ARG A 13 -11.38 11.42 -5.42
N ILE A 14 -10.47 12.35 -5.68
CA ILE A 14 -9.04 12.10 -5.79
C ILE A 14 -8.48 11.95 -4.37
N ILE A 15 -7.96 10.76 -4.07
CA ILE A 15 -7.36 10.42 -2.77
C ILE A 15 -5.84 10.37 -2.80
N ARG A 16 -5.25 10.17 -3.99
CA ARG A 16 -3.79 10.23 -4.23
C ARG A 16 -3.49 10.81 -5.59
N LEU A 17 -2.44 11.58 -5.64
CA LEU A 17 -1.91 12.15 -6.87
C LEU A 17 -0.40 11.91 -6.88
N TYR A 18 0.09 11.29 -7.93
CA TYR A 18 1.50 10.95 -8.06
C TYR A 18 2.21 12.06 -8.81
N ASP A 19 3.38 12.46 -8.32
CA ASP A 19 4.21 13.49 -8.93
C ASP A 19 4.54 13.15 -10.39
N ASN A 20 4.62 14.19 -11.23
CA ASN A 20 4.86 14.04 -12.67
C ASN A 20 3.84 13.16 -13.43
N SER A 21 2.69 12.85 -12.83
CA SER A 21 1.59 12.22 -13.56
C SER A 21 0.82 13.25 -14.39
N PRO A 22 0.18 12.87 -15.52
CA PRO A 22 -0.60 13.81 -16.32
C PRO A 22 -1.64 14.61 -15.54
N ALA A 23 -2.23 14.03 -14.51
CA ALA A 23 -3.20 14.71 -13.64
C ALA A 23 -2.52 15.74 -12.72
N ALA A 24 -1.32 15.46 -12.21
CA ALA A 24 -0.55 16.41 -11.40
C ALA A 24 -0.05 17.58 -12.26
N GLU A 25 0.47 17.29 -13.46
CA GLU A 25 0.91 18.32 -14.41
C GLU A 25 -0.23 19.22 -14.89
N ALA A 26 -1.47 18.70 -14.96
CA ALA A 26 -2.66 19.48 -15.25
C ALA A 26 -3.10 20.38 -14.07
N GLY A 27 -2.49 20.24 -12.88
CA GLY A 27 -2.82 21.05 -11.70
C GLY A 27 -4.00 20.51 -10.88
N MET A 28 -4.40 19.25 -11.08
CA MET A 28 -5.39 18.61 -10.21
C MET A 28 -4.83 18.45 -8.78
N GLN A 29 -5.69 18.31 -7.80
CA GLN A 29 -5.30 18.27 -6.39
C GLN A 29 -6.00 17.11 -5.66
N VAL A 30 -5.32 16.54 -4.65
CA VAL A 30 -5.94 15.61 -3.71
C VAL A 30 -7.08 16.31 -2.98
N GLY A 31 -8.18 15.58 -2.73
CA GLY A 31 -9.41 16.13 -2.15
C GLY A 31 -10.37 16.74 -3.17
N GLY A 32 -9.94 16.98 -4.41
CA GLY A 32 -10.82 17.40 -5.49
C GLY A 32 -11.68 16.25 -6.03
N PHE A 33 -12.70 16.58 -6.84
CA PHE A 33 -13.67 15.61 -7.35
C PHE A 33 -13.70 15.60 -8.86
N ILE A 34 -13.68 14.42 -9.44
CA ILE A 34 -13.97 14.21 -10.86
C ILE A 34 -15.48 13.99 -10.99
N THR A 35 -16.19 14.94 -11.59
CA THR A 35 -17.66 14.89 -11.72
C THR A 35 -18.11 14.24 -13.01
N ALA A 36 -17.29 14.33 -14.07
CA ALA A 36 -17.53 13.62 -15.33
C ALA A 36 -16.23 13.18 -16.00
N ILE A 37 -16.29 12.09 -16.76
CA ILE A 37 -15.23 11.54 -17.60
C ILE A 37 -15.83 11.33 -19.00
N ASN A 38 -15.29 11.99 -20.04
CA ASN A 38 -15.81 11.98 -21.40
C ASN A 38 -17.33 12.24 -21.45
N ASP A 39 -17.76 13.30 -20.76
CA ASP A 39 -19.17 13.73 -20.60
C ASP A 39 -20.06 12.75 -19.83
N GLU A 40 -19.57 11.60 -19.38
CA GLU A 40 -20.30 10.71 -18.49
C GLU A 40 -20.09 11.06 -17.02
N SER A 41 -21.17 11.29 -16.28
CA SER A 41 -21.11 11.55 -14.85
C SER A 41 -20.50 10.38 -14.08
N THR A 42 -19.57 10.69 -13.15
CA THR A 42 -19.00 9.70 -12.22
C THR A 42 -19.91 9.41 -11.03
N ARG A 43 -21.01 10.17 -10.91
CA ARG A 43 -21.95 10.06 -9.79
C ARG A 43 -22.51 8.64 -9.70
N ASN A 44 -22.48 8.09 -8.50
CA ASN A 44 -22.98 6.75 -8.22
C ASN A 44 -22.17 5.58 -8.85
N ILE A 45 -20.97 5.83 -9.38
CA ILE A 45 -20.05 4.76 -9.71
C ILE A 45 -19.32 4.36 -8.43
N THR A 46 -19.84 3.37 -7.71
CA THR A 46 -19.31 2.94 -6.41
C THR A 46 -18.03 2.12 -6.49
N SER A 47 -17.73 1.54 -7.65
CA SER A 47 -16.54 0.73 -7.88
C SER A 47 -15.33 1.60 -8.25
N SER A 48 -14.30 1.65 -7.38
CA SER A 48 -13.03 2.32 -7.68
C SER A 48 -12.32 1.73 -8.91
N ALA A 49 -12.42 0.42 -9.11
CA ALA A 49 -11.87 -0.24 -10.29
C ALA A 49 -12.54 0.26 -11.58
N ARG A 50 -13.87 0.46 -11.57
CA ARG A 50 -14.61 1.02 -12.72
C ARG A 50 -14.28 2.50 -12.93
N LEU A 51 -14.10 3.28 -11.89
CA LEU A 51 -13.63 4.67 -12.00
C LEU A 51 -12.23 4.71 -12.62
N THR A 52 -11.31 3.89 -12.11
CA THR A 52 -9.95 3.80 -12.63
C THR A 52 -9.95 3.38 -14.10
N SER A 53 -10.72 2.34 -14.48
CA SER A 53 -10.78 1.88 -15.88
C SER A 53 -11.27 2.94 -16.87
N LYS A 54 -12.15 3.86 -16.42
CA LYS A 54 -12.61 5.00 -17.26
C LYS A 54 -11.53 6.09 -17.42
N LEU A 55 -10.58 6.14 -16.53
CA LEU A 55 -9.46 7.09 -16.55
C LEU A 55 -8.21 6.53 -17.26
N LEU A 56 -8.21 5.26 -17.63
CA LEU A 56 -7.15 4.63 -18.40
C LEU A 56 -7.42 4.77 -19.90
N GLY A 57 -6.35 4.86 -20.70
CA GLY A 57 -6.40 4.91 -22.14
C GLY A 57 -5.05 4.56 -22.77
N GLU A 58 -5.02 4.39 -24.08
CA GLU A 58 -3.79 4.15 -24.82
C GLU A 58 -2.89 5.38 -24.81
N GLU A 59 -1.57 5.19 -24.79
CA GLU A 59 -0.59 6.28 -24.83
C GLU A 59 -0.86 7.25 -26.00
N GLY A 60 -0.82 8.54 -25.70
CA GLY A 60 -1.12 9.61 -26.65
C GLY A 60 -2.61 9.90 -26.88
N THR A 61 -3.52 9.06 -26.38
CA THR A 61 -4.96 9.37 -26.40
C THR A 61 -5.32 10.35 -25.28
N THR A 62 -6.51 10.93 -25.37
CA THR A 62 -6.94 11.98 -24.42
C THR A 62 -8.25 11.59 -23.75
N THR A 63 -8.34 11.81 -22.46
CA THR A 63 -9.57 11.71 -21.68
C THR A 63 -9.99 13.11 -21.19
N ALA A 64 -11.20 13.52 -21.55
CA ALA A 64 -11.79 14.76 -21.03
C ALA A 64 -12.31 14.53 -19.61
N VAL A 65 -11.97 15.42 -18.68
CA VAL A 65 -12.34 15.32 -17.27
C VAL A 65 -12.95 16.65 -16.81
N THR A 66 -14.18 16.60 -16.26
CA THR A 66 -14.73 17.71 -15.50
C THR A 66 -14.38 17.53 -14.03
N TYR A 67 -13.74 18.52 -13.46
CA TYR A 67 -13.12 18.46 -12.14
C TYR A 67 -13.60 19.62 -11.26
N LEU A 68 -13.93 19.33 -10.01
CA LEU A 68 -14.12 20.33 -8.96
C LEU A 68 -12.88 20.35 -8.06
N THR A 69 -12.26 21.51 -7.92
CA THR A 69 -11.20 21.73 -6.95
C THR A 69 -11.69 21.46 -5.51
N PRO A 70 -10.81 21.28 -4.51
CA PRO A 70 -11.22 21.23 -3.10
C PRO A 70 -12.09 22.42 -2.70
N ASP A 71 -11.86 23.62 -3.27
CA ASP A 71 -12.66 24.85 -3.06
C ASP A 71 -13.90 24.93 -3.94
N ARG A 72 -14.31 23.80 -4.59
CA ARG A 72 -15.52 23.71 -5.41
C ARG A 72 -15.56 24.59 -6.67
N GLN A 73 -14.40 24.92 -7.22
CA GLN A 73 -14.32 25.60 -8.53
C GLN A 73 -14.30 24.54 -9.64
N GLU A 74 -15.21 24.69 -10.62
CA GLU A 74 -15.26 23.75 -11.76
C GLU A 74 -14.17 24.10 -12.78
N GLN A 75 -13.47 23.08 -13.24
CA GLN A 75 -12.43 23.15 -14.28
C GLN A 75 -12.61 21.97 -15.23
N GLN A 76 -12.13 22.13 -16.46
CA GLN A 76 -12.11 21.06 -17.44
C GLN A 76 -10.68 20.81 -17.91
N PHE A 77 -10.30 19.55 -17.96
CA PHE A 77 -8.99 19.11 -18.41
C PHE A 77 -9.10 18.08 -19.51
N ASN A 78 -8.18 18.14 -20.46
CA ASN A 78 -7.93 17.09 -21.42
C ASN A 78 -6.63 16.40 -21.02
N LEU A 79 -6.74 15.28 -20.29
CA LEU A 79 -5.58 14.53 -19.81
C LEU A 79 -5.05 13.63 -20.91
N VAL A 80 -3.80 13.88 -21.33
CA VAL A 80 -3.13 13.04 -22.32
C VAL A 80 -2.53 11.81 -21.62
N HIS A 81 -2.86 10.63 -22.09
CA HIS A 81 -2.30 9.39 -21.54
C HIS A 81 -0.83 9.25 -21.90
N SER A 82 -0.02 8.92 -20.92
CA SER A 82 1.40 8.62 -21.07
C SER A 82 1.73 7.28 -20.42
N ASN A 83 2.85 6.69 -20.82
CA ASN A 83 3.39 5.50 -20.18
C ASN A 83 4.03 5.87 -18.83
N TYR A 84 3.18 6.25 -17.86
CA TYR A 84 3.58 6.69 -16.53
C TYR A 84 3.72 5.48 -15.59
N LYS A 85 4.94 5.25 -15.09
CA LYS A 85 5.18 4.23 -14.07
C LYS A 85 4.81 4.78 -12.69
N THR A 86 3.71 4.30 -12.12
CA THR A 86 3.31 4.64 -10.76
C THR A 86 4.35 4.14 -9.76
N PRO A 87 4.90 5.01 -8.90
CA PRO A 87 5.81 4.57 -7.84
C PRO A 87 5.07 3.71 -6.83
N SER A 88 5.76 2.73 -6.27
CA SER A 88 5.22 1.87 -5.20
C SER A 88 5.23 2.57 -3.85
N ILE A 89 6.21 3.46 -3.64
CA ILE A 89 6.31 4.29 -2.45
C ILE A 89 5.59 5.61 -2.74
N TYR A 90 4.45 5.80 -2.10
CA TYR A 90 3.65 7.02 -2.27
C TYR A 90 4.18 8.21 -1.47
N ALA A 91 4.66 7.94 -0.25
CA ALA A 91 5.23 8.96 0.63
C ALA A 91 6.39 8.37 1.43
N ALA A 92 7.46 9.14 1.57
CA ALA A 92 8.59 8.84 2.43
C ALA A 92 9.10 10.14 3.05
N GLN A 93 8.92 10.31 4.37
CA GLN A 93 9.33 11.54 5.06
C GLN A 93 9.48 11.34 6.56
N MET A 94 10.22 12.26 7.19
CA MET A 94 10.30 12.32 8.65
C MET A 94 8.98 12.81 9.25
N VAL A 95 8.58 12.18 10.35
CA VAL A 95 7.46 12.58 11.21
C VAL A 95 7.92 12.57 12.67
N ALA A 96 7.32 13.38 13.54
CA ALA A 96 7.69 13.45 14.95
C ALA A 96 9.23 13.51 15.19
N ASP A 97 9.91 14.37 14.44
CA ASP A 97 11.34 14.70 14.45
C ASP A 97 12.30 13.53 14.13
N THR A 98 12.05 12.32 14.60
CA THR A 98 12.96 11.18 14.48
C THR A 98 12.31 9.88 13.99
N CYS A 99 11.05 9.91 13.62
CA CYS A 99 10.35 8.75 13.05
C CYS A 99 10.26 8.86 11.53
N GLY A 100 10.79 7.88 10.82
CA GLY A 100 10.62 7.75 9.38
C GLY A 100 9.22 7.16 9.07
N TYR A 101 8.45 7.82 8.23
CA TYR A 101 7.18 7.30 7.71
C TYR A 101 7.32 6.96 6.23
N ILE A 102 6.98 5.74 5.87
CA ILE A 102 6.98 5.26 4.48
C ILE A 102 5.63 4.61 4.18
N ARG A 103 4.89 5.17 3.20
CA ARG A 103 3.68 4.56 2.69
C ARG A 103 3.97 3.73 1.45
N ILE A 104 3.68 2.44 1.53
CA ILE A 104 3.85 1.46 0.46
C ILE A 104 2.47 1.15 -0.13
N ASP A 105 2.15 1.72 -1.30
CA ASP A 105 0.83 1.54 -1.92
C ASP A 105 0.66 0.17 -2.60
N SER A 106 1.76 -0.40 -3.11
CA SER A 106 1.78 -1.73 -3.72
C SER A 106 3.17 -2.35 -3.65
N PHE A 107 3.26 -3.65 -3.93
CA PHE A 107 4.54 -4.32 -4.19
C PHE A 107 4.65 -4.61 -5.68
N SER A 108 5.45 -3.83 -6.40
CA SER A 108 5.76 -4.00 -7.82
C SER A 108 7.24 -4.36 -8.01
N THR A 109 7.68 -4.62 -9.23
CA THR A 109 9.06 -5.00 -9.53
C THR A 109 10.10 -3.98 -9.05
N GLY A 110 9.74 -2.68 -8.95
CA GLY A 110 10.64 -1.62 -8.47
C GLY A 110 10.63 -1.38 -6.96
N THR A 111 9.65 -1.93 -6.24
CA THR A 111 9.38 -1.59 -4.83
C THR A 111 10.59 -1.80 -3.92
N ALA A 112 11.31 -2.90 -4.08
CA ALA A 112 12.44 -3.19 -3.20
C ALA A 112 13.54 -2.13 -3.27
N SER A 113 13.86 -1.63 -4.48
CA SER A 113 14.84 -0.55 -4.64
C SER A 113 14.32 0.80 -4.19
N GLU A 114 13.06 1.12 -4.48
CA GLU A 114 12.40 2.34 -4.01
C GLU A 114 12.34 2.37 -2.47
N PHE A 115 11.97 1.24 -1.86
CA PHE A 115 11.89 1.07 -0.41
C PHE A 115 13.27 1.24 0.26
N LYS A 116 14.29 0.53 -0.26
CA LYS A 116 15.65 0.64 0.28
C LYS A 116 16.15 2.09 0.21
N SER A 117 15.98 2.75 -0.93
CA SER A 117 16.38 4.16 -1.07
C SER A 117 15.66 5.05 -0.06
N ALA A 118 14.35 4.88 0.10
CA ALA A 118 13.56 5.66 1.06
C ALA A 118 14.00 5.44 2.52
N VAL A 119 14.30 4.21 2.90
CA VAL A 119 14.81 3.88 4.24
C VAL A 119 16.19 4.49 4.46
N ASP A 120 17.12 4.31 3.51
CA ASP A 120 18.49 4.85 3.60
C ASP A 120 18.48 6.38 3.72
N ASP A 121 17.65 7.06 2.92
CA ASP A 121 17.51 8.52 2.94
C ASP A 121 16.97 9.02 4.30
N LEU A 122 16.00 8.32 4.89
CA LEU A 122 15.44 8.69 6.19
C LEU A 122 16.40 8.38 7.35
N LEU A 123 17.15 7.27 7.28
CA LEU A 123 18.23 6.98 8.23
C LEU A 123 19.32 8.08 8.20
N GLN A 124 19.71 8.55 7.01
CA GLN A 124 20.66 9.66 6.86
C GLN A 124 20.10 10.98 7.44
N GLN A 125 18.78 11.18 7.41
CA GLN A 125 18.11 12.31 8.05
C GLN A 125 17.96 12.15 9.57
N GLY A 126 18.35 11.01 10.13
CA GLY A 126 18.32 10.77 11.59
C GLY A 126 17.10 10.00 12.07
N ALA A 127 16.43 9.23 11.24
CA ALA A 127 15.34 8.37 11.69
C ALA A 127 15.86 7.33 12.71
N THR A 128 15.18 7.24 13.85
CA THR A 128 15.46 6.28 14.94
C THR A 128 14.38 5.23 15.09
N ALA A 129 13.31 5.32 14.33
CA ALA A 129 12.23 4.33 14.20
C ALA A 129 11.53 4.49 12.86
N PHE A 130 10.77 3.48 12.44
CA PHE A 130 9.97 3.53 11.22
C PHE A 130 8.51 3.16 11.43
N VAL A 131 7.64 3.83 10.67
CA VAL A 131 6.25 3.40 10.42
C VAL A 131 6.13 3.07 8.93
N PHE A 132 5.84 1.81 8.62
CA PHE A 132 5.51 1.34 7.28
C PHE A 132 3.99 1.25 7.13
N ASP A 133 3.39 2.18 6.38
CA ASP A 133 1.94 2.21 6.15
C ASP A 133 1.59 1.32 4.96
N LEU A 134 0.93 0.21 5.26
CA LEU A 134 0.48 -0.82 4.32
C LEU A 134 -1.05 -0.80 4.16
N ARG A 135 -1.75 0.20 4.67
CA ARG A 135 -3.21 0.30 4.54
C ARG A 135 -3.58 0.37 3.06
N ASP A 136 -4.59 -0.40 2.68
CA ASP A 136 -5.11 -0.54 1.32
C ASP A 136 -4.13 -1.17 0.31
N ASN A 137 -2.98 -1.67 0.77
CA ASN A 137 -2.04 -2.41 -0.07
C ASN A 137 -2.51 -3.86 -0.23
N THR A 138 -2.99 -4.21 -1.42
CA THR A 138 -3.52 -5.54 -1.72
C THR A 138 -2.44 -6.57 -2.10
N GLY A 139 -1.18 -6.19 -1.99
CA GLY A 139 -0.04 -7.01 -2.40
C GLY A 139 0.27 -6.80 -3.88
N GLU A 140 0.66 -7.80 -4.57
CA GLU A 140 0.90 -8.03 -6.00
C GLU A 140 2.13 -8.92 -6.20
N ASN A 141 3.35 -8.36 -6.15
CA ASN A 141 4.59 -9.09 -6.40
C ASN A 141 5.18 -9.65 -5.10
N LEU A 142 5.10 -10.96 -4.95
CA LEU A 142 5.61 -11.68 -3.79
C LEU A 142 7.13 -11.49 -3.61
N ASN A 143 7.88 -11.58 -4.71
CA ASN A 143 9.34 -11.45 -4.65
C ASN A 143 9.78 -10.05 -4.24
N ALA A 144 9.06 -9.01 -4.68
CA ALA A 144 9.38 -7.63 -4.27
C ALA A 144 9.19 -7.42 -2.76
N ALA A 145 8.13 -8.01 -2.18
CA ALA A 145 7.92 -7.96 -0.74
C ALA A 145 8.97 -8.75 0.05
N LEU A 146 9.38 -9.92 -0.46
CA LEU A 146 10.45 -10.72 0.14
C LEU A 146 11.79 -9.96 0.14
N VAL A 147 12.15 -9.29 -0.97
CA VAL A 147 13.39 -8.50 -1.05
C VAL A 147 13.34 -7.27 -0.15
N ALA A 148 12.18 -6.61 -0.04
CA ALA A 148 12.03 -5.49 0.89
C ALA A 148 12.08 -5.93 2.35
N ALA A 149 11.49 -7.09 2.68
CA ALA A 149 11.54 -7.65 4.03
C ALA A 149 12.96 -8.08 4.43
N ASP A 150 13.71 -8.67 3.50
CA ASP A 150 15.12 -9.06 3.67
C ASP A 150 15.98 -7.93 4.24
N TYR A 151 15.77 -6.72 3.75
CA TYR A 151 16.47 -5.52 4.23
C TYR A 151 16.10 -5.10 5.67
N CYS A 152 15.02 -5.67 6.22
CA CYS A 152 14.47 -5.27 7.53
C CYS A 152 14.63 -6.32 8.63
N VAL A 153 15.07 -7.53 8.30
CA VAL A 153 15.04 -8.64 9.25
C VAL A 153 16.39 -9.35 9.34
N PRO A 154 16.73 -9.93 10.52
CA PRO A 154 17.97 -10.67 10.71
C PRO A 154 18.02 -11.91 9.82
N SER A 155 19.19 -12.53 9.73
CA SER A 155 19.40 -13.74 8.94
C SER A 155 18.46 -14.88 9.34
N GLY A 156 17.92 -15.58 8.34
CA GLY A 156 17.00 -16.71 8.51
C GLY A 156 15.95 -16.82 7.40
N ASP A 157 15.08 -17.80 7.51
CA ASP A 157 13.98 -18.00 6.57
C ASP A 157 12.93 -16.88 6.73
N ILE A 158 12.73 -16.08 5.69
CA ILE A 158 11.72 -15.00 5.70
C ILE A 158 10.31 -15.58 5.54
N ALA A 159 10.17 -16.45 4.56
CA ALA A 159 8.90 -17.14 4.29
C ALA A 159 9.13 -18.44 3.53
N LYS A 160 8.17 -19.34 3.66
CA LYS A 160 8.15 -20.63 3.00
C LYS A 160 6.86 -20.82 2.23
N LYS A 161 6.88 -21.74 1.28
CA LYS A 161 5.69 -22.20 0.55
C LYS A 161 5.44 -23.66 0.88
N GLN A 162 4.19 -23.98 1.21
CA GLN A 162 3.73 -25.37 1.30
C GLN A 162 2.89 -25.72 0.06
N ASP A 163 3.34 -26.71 -0.68
CA ASP A 163 2.63 -27.22 -1.84
C ASP A 163 1.44 -28.12 -1.43
N LYS A 164 0.60 -28.49 -2.39
CA LYS A 164 -0.60 -29.31 -2.19
C LYS A 164 -0.30 -30.68 -1.57
N ASP A 165 0.87 -31.24 -1.84
CA ASP A 165 1.32 -32.54 -1.29
C ASP A 165 1.94 -32.42 0.11
N GLY A 166 1.99 -31.22 0.67
CA GLY A 166 2.59 -30.93 1.97
C GLY A 166 4.09 -30.62 1.94
N THR A 167 4.72 -30.63 0.77
CA THR A 167 6.14 -30.25 0.64
C THR A 167 6.32 -28.78 0.98
N VAL A 168 7.27 -28.49 1.89
CA VAL A 168 7.62 -27.13 2.29
C VAL A 168 8.95 -26.72 1.67
N THR A 169 8.99 -25.55 1.05
CA THR A 169 10.19 -24.97 0.44
C THR A 169 10.38 -23.51 0.90
N THR A 170 11.61 -23.12 1.24
CA THR A 170 11.96 -21.75 1.56
C THR A 170 11.87 -20.90 0.30
N LEU A 171 11.12 -19.79 0.37
CA LEU A 171 10.99 -18.83 -0.71
C LEU A 171 12.15 -17.83 -0.74
N ARG A 172 12.60 -17.40 0.42
CA ARG A 172 13.74 -16.51 0.58
C ARG A 172 14.33 -16.64 1.98
N MET A 173 15.65 -16.57 2.03
CA MET A 173 16.42 -16.41 3.27
C MET A 173 16.93 -14.96 3.32
N SER A 174 16.97 -14.39 4.52
CA SER A 174 17.65 -13.13 4.79
C SER A 174 19.12 -13.38 5.13
N ASP A 175 19.96 -12.41 4.85
CA ASP A 175 21.34 -12.33 5.28
C ASP A 175 21.52 -11.56 6.60
N GLU A 176 22.68 -10.96 6.87
CA GLU A 176 22.97 -10.23 8.11
C GLU A 176 22.82 -8.70 7.95
N ASP A 177 22.47 -8.20 6.76
CA ASP A 177 22.30 -6.78 6.47
C ASP A 177 20.87 -6.32 6.80
N GLU A 178 20.63 -5.93 8.06
CA GLU A 178 19.31 -5.50 8.53
C GLU A 178 19.31 -4.07 9.08
N ILE A 179 18.15 -3.43 9.05
CA ILE A 179 17.92 -2.20 9.82
C ILE A 179 17.58 -2.56 11.26
N THR A 180 18.32 -1.98 12.22
CA THR A 180 18.23 -2.35 13.65
C THR A 180 17.33 -1.42 14.48
N VAL A 181 16.70 -0.41 13.86
CA VAL A 181 15.81 0.52 14.56
C VAL A 181 14.39 -0.08 14.68
N PRO A 182 13.63 0.30 15.72
CA PRO A 182 12.26 -0.15 15.91
C PRO A 182 11.37 0.13 14.69
N MET A 183 10.49 -0.82 14.38
CA MET A 183 9.58 -0.76 13.24
C MET A 183 8.14 -0.99 13.67
N VAL A 184 7.23 -0.27 13.02
CA VAL A 184 5.78 -0.45 13.14
C VAL A 184 5.19 -0.65 11.76
N CYS A 185 4.34 -1.66 11.59
CA CYS A 185 3.54 -1.84 10.38
C CYS A 185 2.10 -1.38 10.64
N LEU A 186 1.65 -0.35 9.93
CA LEU A 186 0.27 0.13 9.99
C LEU A 186 -0.55 -0.58 8.90
N VAL A 187 -1.58 -1.32 9.32
CA VAL A 187 -2.36 -2.21 8.45
C VAL A 187 -3.87 -2.00 8.60
N ASN A 188 -4.64 -2.44 7.61
CA ASN A 188 -6.10 -2.47 7.68
C ASN A 188 -6.70 -3.72 7.02
N GLY A 189 -8.03 -3.83 7.01
CA GLY A 189 -8.74 -4.97 6.42
C GLY A 189 -8.56 -5.16 4.90
N SER A 190 -7.99 -4.18 4.20
CA SER A 190 -7.62 -4.26 2.78
C SER A 190 -6.15 -4.64 2.57
N THR A 191 -5.33 -4.66 3.61
CA THR A 191 -3.94 -5.14 3.53
C THR A 191 -3.95 -6.64 3.25
N ALA A 192 -3.36 -7.07 2.12
CA ALA A 192 -3.49 -8.46 1.65
C ALA A 192 -2.21 -9.00 0.97
N GLY A 193 -2.09 -10.31 0.88
CA GLY A 193 -1.09 -10.99 0.06
C GLY A 193 0.35 -10.69 0.45
N SER A 194 1.14 -10.17 -0.49
CA SER A 194 2.55 -9.81 -0.24
C SER A 194 2.72 -8.69 0.79
N ALA A 195 1.73 -7.82 1.00
CA ALA A 195 1.75 -6.84 2.07
C ALA A 195 1.60 -7.50 3.46
N GLU A 196 0.76 -8.53 3.57
CA GLU A 196 0.68 -9.32 4.80
C GLU A 196 1.97 -10.09 5.06
N LEU A 197 2.58 -10.68 4.01
CA LEU A 197 3.87 -11.35 4.13
C LEU A 197 4.93 -10.38 4.67
N PHE A 198 5.06 -9.20 4.09
CA PHE A 198 6.01 -8.18 4.55
C PHE A 198 5.79 -7.83 6.03
N ALA A 199 4.55 -7.48 6.41
CA ALA A 199 4.23 -7.13 7.79
C ALA A 199 4.50 -8.30 8.76
N ASN A 200 4.15 -9.54 8.37
CA ASN A 200 4.37 -10.71 9.23
C ASN A 200 5.85 -11.06 9.37
N ALA A 201 6.63 -10.97 8.30
CA ALA A 201 8.08 -11.19 8.35
C ALA A 201 8.76 -10.18 9.30
N LEU A 202 8.43 -8.89 9.18
CA LEU A 202 8.96 -7.87 10.09
C LEU A 202 8.56 -8.13 11.54
N ARG A 203 7.30 -8.53 11.80
CA ARG A 203 6.84 -8.87 13.16
C ARG A 203 7.58 -10.08 13.73
N LYS A 204 7.67 -11.16 12.95
CA LYS A 204 8.19 -12.45 13.43
C LYS A 204 9.71 -12.47 13.58
N MET A 205 10.43 -11.79 12.71
CA MET A 205 11.88 -11.81 12.67
C MET A 205 12.49 -10.48 13.15
N GLY A 206 11.96 -9.34 12.71
CA GLY A 206 12.47 -8.01 13.04
C GLY A 206 11.86 -7.37 14.29
N GLY A 207 10.96 -8.04 15.01
CA GLY A 207 10.33 -7.51 16.23
C GLY A 207 9.39 -6.33 16.00
N ALA A 208 8.90 -6.12 14.76
CA ALA A 208 8.00 -5.03 14.45
C ALA A 208 6.63 -5.19 15.15
N THR A 209 6.03 -4.07 15.55
CA THR A 209 4.67 -4.03 16.10
C THR A 209 3.66 -3.78 14.98
N ILE A 210 2.59 -4.56 14.93
CA ILE A 210 1.48 -4.33 14.00
C ILE A 210 0.43 -3.44 14.66
N VAL A 211 0.14 -2.29 14.03
CA VAL A 211 -0.88 -1.33 14.47
C VAL A 211 -1.98 -1.26 13.41
N GLY A 212 -3.23 -1.15 13.80
CA GLY A 212 -4.33 -1.01 12.85
C GLY A 212 -5.51 -1.90 13.11
N THR A 213 -6.04 -2.51 12.06
CA THR A 213 -7.12 -3.50 12.14
C THR A 213 -6.71 -4.80 11.46
N LYS A 214 -7.43 -5.88 11.73
CA LYS A 214 -7.15 -7.21 11.19
C LYS A 214 -7.07 -7.19 9.66
N THR A 215 -6.05 -7.83 9.08
CA THR A 215 -5.80 -7.88 7.63
C THR A 215 -6.69 -8.89 6.90
N ALA A 216 -6.61 -8.93 5.58
CA ALA A 216 -7.50 -9.69 4.71
C ALA A 216 -7.36 -11.22 4.83
N GLY A 217 -6.19 -11.74 5.17
CA GLY A 217 -5.96 -13.19 5.27
C GLY A 217 -5.71 -13.89 3.93
N LYS A 218 -5.00 -13.24 3.00
CA LYS A 218 -4.60 -13.84 1.72
C LYS A 218 -3.20 -14.43 1.81
N GLY A 219 -3.04 -15.51 2.56
CA GLY A 219 -1.77 -16.22 2.77
C GLY A 219 -1.53 -17.33 1.74
N VAL A 220 -1.56 -16.99 0.43
CA VAL A 220 -1.40 -17.97 -0.66
C VAL A 220 -0.36 -17.52 -1.67
N VAL A 221 0.28 -18.51 -2.31
CA VAL A 221 1.14 -18.30 -3.48
C VAL A 221 0.31 -18.53 -4.74
N MET A 222 0.31 -17.56 -5.65
CA MET A 222 -0.33 -17.67 -6.94
C MET A 222 0.67 -18.09 -8.02
N SER A 223 0.20 -18.82 -9.03
CA SER A 223 0.99 -19.11 -10.23
C SER A 223 1.26 -17.83 -11.03
N ASP A 224 2.21 -17.91 -11.96
CA ASP A 224 2.22 -16.97 -13.08
C ASP A 224 0.91 -17.07 -13.87
N ALA A 225 0.61 -16.02 -14.66
CA ALA A 225 -0.56 -15.98 -15.50
C ALA A 225 -0.57 -17.16 -16.48
N GLN A 226 -1.58 -18.03 -16.37
CA GLN A 226 -1.82 -19.12 -17.31
C GLN A 226 -2.69 -18.60 -18.45
N SER A 227 -2.07 -18.31 -19.60
CA SER A 227 -2.76 -17.76 -20.75
C SER A 227 -3.55 -18.83 -21.52
N PHE A 228 -4.74 -18.48 -21.98
CA PHE A 228 -5.60 -19.32 -22.83
C PHE A 228 -5.59 -18.84 -24.28
N SER A 229 -6.06 -19.70 -25.20
CA SER A 229 -6.06 -19.43 -26.63
C SER A 229 -6.98 -18.29 -27.07
N ASP A 230 -7.93 -17.89 -26.24
CA ASP A 230 -8.83 -16.75 -26.46
C ASP A 230 -8.27 -15.41 -25.97
N GLY A 231 -7.02 -15.41 -25.44
CA GLY A 231 -6.35 -14.23 -24.90
C GLY A 231 -6.68 -13.96 -23.43
N SER A 232 -7.55 -14.74 -22.79
CA SER A 232 -7.78 -14.65 -21.34
C SER A 232 -6.63 -15.31 -20.57
N ALA A 233 -6.54 -15.03 -19.28
CA ALA A 233 -5.57 -15.66 -18.39
C ALA A 233 -6.17 -15.94 -17.01
N ALA A 234 -5.65 -16.96 -16.33
CA ALA A 234 -6.01 -17.29 -14.96
C ALA A 234 -4.76 -17.32 -14.06
N TYR A 235 -4.94 -16.86 -12.83
CA TYR A 235 -3.99 -17.07 -11.74
C TYR A 235 -4.55 -18.16 -10.83
N ILE A 236 -3.74 -19.17 -10.52
CA ILE A 236 -4.17 -20.34 -9.77
C ILE A 236 -3.37 -20.37 -8.47
N THR A 237 -4.03 -20.67 -7.33
CA THR A 237 -3.33 -20.92 -6.08
C THR A 237 -2.51 -22.19 -6.20
N VAL A 238 -1.19 -22.07 -5.97
CA VAL A 238 -0.22 -23.19 -6.08
C VAL A 238 0.41 -23.56 -4.75
N GLY A 239 0.10 -22.87 -3.67
CA GLY A 239 0.58 -23.21 -2.33
C GLY A 239 0.09 -22.23 -1.28
N LEU A 240 0.34 -22.59 -0.02
CA LEU A 240 0.15 -21.71 1.13
C LEU A 240 1.46 -20.96 1.44
N LEU A 241 1.33 -19.72 1.86
CA LEU A 241 2.43 -18.99 2.48
C LEU A 241 2.53 -19.38 3.95
N LEU A 242 3.76 -19.67 4.37
CA LEU A 242 4.12 -19.93 5.76
C LEU A 242 5.17 -18.90 6.19
N ASP A 243 5.14 -18.54 7.47
CA ASP A 243 6.20 -17.77 8.10
C ASP A 243 7.43 -18.63 8.44
N ASN A 244 8.40 -18.05 9.14
CA ASN A 244 9.62 -18.73 9.58
C ASN A 244 9.34 -19.88 10.59
N GLU A 245 8.18 -19.86 11.27
CA GLU A 245 7.74 -20.85 12.25
C GLU A 245 6.74 -21.88 11.66
N ASP A 246 6.65 -21.97 10.33
CA ASP A 246 5.72 -22.83 9.58
C ASP A 246 4.23 -22.55 9.87
N GLN A 247 3.88 -21.31 10.27
CA GLN A 247 2.50 -20.90 10.49
C GLN A 247 1.96 -20.13 9.28
N THR A 248 0.66 -20.30 9.00
CA THR A 248 -0.02 -19.55 7.95
C THR A 248 -1.07 -18.62 8.54
N TRP A 249 -1.28 -17.47 7.90
CA TRP A 249 -2.38 -16.54 8.18
C TRP A 249 -3.52 -16.63 7.17
N ASN A 250 -3.46 -17.62 6.27
CA ASN A 250 -4.45 -17.78 5.21
C ASN A 250 -5.85 -18.03 5.77
N GLY A 251 -6.82 -17.21 5.34
CA GLY A 251 -8.21 -17.27 5.79
C GLY A 251 -8.48 -16.55 7.13
N GLU A 252 -7.42 -16.28 7.91
CA GLU A 252 -7.56 -15.63 9.23
C GLU A 252 -7.10 -14.16 9.20
N GLY A 253 -6.03 -13.84 8.49
CA GLY A 253 -5.39 -12.54 8.52
C GLY A 253 -4.49 -12.32 9.74
N LEU A 254 -3.73 -11.23 9.71
CA LEU A 254 -2.87 -10.81 10.82
C LEU A 254 -3.70 -9.94 11.77
N SER A 255 -3.79 -10.37 13.03
CA SER A 255 -4.35 -9.52 14.08
C SER A 255 -3.33 -8.46 14.48
N PRO A 256 -3.73 -7.18 14.66
CA PRO A 256 -2.82 -6.15 15.14
C PRO A 256 -2.46 -6.39 16.61
N ASP A 257 -1.25 -5.97 17.00
CA ASP A 257 -0.79 -5.95 18.38
C ASP A 257 -1.40 -4.74 19.12
N ILE A 258 -1.63 -3.65 18.37
CA ILE A 258 -2.30 -2.44 18.86
C ILE A 258 -3.47 -2.14 17.92
N ASP A 259 -4.69 -2.27 18.45
CA ASP A 259 -5.89 -1.91 17.70
C ASP A 259 -5.93 -0.39 17.44
N ALA A 260 -6.15 0.00 16.19
CA ALA A 260 -6.36 1.37 15.75
C ALA A 260 -7.63 1.49 14.90
N SER A 261 -8.70 0.83 15.34
CA SER A 261 -10.01 0.95 14.73
C SER A 261 -10.52 2.39 14.78
N LEU A 262 -11.09 2.86 13.68
CA LEU A 262 -11.68 4.18 13.58
C LEU A 262 -13.14 4.15 14.05
N SER A 263 -13.59 5.17 14.78
CA SER A 263 -14.99 5.44 15.01
C SER A 263 -15.73 5.72 13.70
N VAL A 264 -17.07 5.72 13.74
CA VAL A 264 -17.88 6.02 12.53
C VAL A 264 -17.57 7.42 11.97
N ASP A 265 -17.38 8.41 12.84
CA ASP A 265 -17.07 9.77 12.41
C ASP A 265 -15.68 9.85 11.78
N GLU A 266 -14.68 9.16 12.36
CA GLU A 266 -13.34 9.07 11.80
C GLU A 266 -13.31 8.32 10.46
N GLN A 267 -14.10 7.26 10.30
CA GLN A 267 -14.25 6.56 9.03
C GLN A 267 -14.84 7.47 7.93
N ASN A 268 -15.83 8.28 8.27
CA ASN A 268 -16.43 9.25 7.35
C ASN A 268 -15.42 10.33 6.93
N ALA A 269 -14.51 10.72 7.82
CA ALA A 269 -13.45 11.70 7.58
C ALA A 269 -12.15 11.10 7.02
N TYR A 270 -12.09 9.78 6.77
CA TYR A 270 -10.84 9.06 6.45
C TYR A 270 -10.00 9.71 5.36
N TYR A 271 -10.64 10.19 4.30
CA TYR A 271 -9.95 10.85 3.19
C TYR A 271 -9.73 12.37 3.39
N ASP A 272 -10.15 12.92 4.52
CA ASP A 272 -9.89 14.32 4.89
C ASP A 272 -8.62 14.47 5.75
N TYR A 273 -8.11 13.35 6.29
CA TYR A 273 -6.92 13.37 7.12
C TYR A 273 -5.66 13.66 6.29
N THR A 274 -4.81 14.45 6.88
CA THR A 274 -3.41 14.63 6.45
C THR A 274 -2.50 13.72 7.27
N LEU A 275 -1.24 13.61 6.91
CA LEU A 275 -0.25 12.84 7.65
C LEU A 275 -0.20 13.19 9.16
N ASN A 276 -0.41 14.47 9.49
CA ASN A 276 -0.34 14.96 10.88
C ASN A 276 -1.67 14.82 11.64
N THR A 277 -2.78 14.63 10.95
CA THR A 277 -4.12 14.58 11.58
C THR A 277 -4.75 13.19 11.56
N ASP A 278 -4.16 12.23 10.83
CA ASP A 278 -4.63 10.85 10.77
C ASP A 278 -4.46 10.14 12.13
N PRO A 279 -5.54 9.73 12.80
CA PRO A 279 -5.47 9.14 14.13
C PRO A 279 -4.75 7.79 14.14
N GLN A 280 -4.80 7.02 13.04
CA GLN A 280 -4.10 5.75 12.93
C GLN A 280 -2.60 5.94 12.74
N ILE A 281 -2.19 6.91 11.90
CA ILE A 281 -0.76 7.26 11.74
C ILE A 281 -0.21 7.78 13.07
N ASN A 282 -0.92 8.68 13.75
CA ASN A 282 -0.49 9.20 15.04
C ASN A 282 -0.32 8.07 16.08
N LYS A 283 -1.22 7.08 16.08
CA LYS A 283 -1.11 5.93 16.96
C LYS A 283 0.09 5.04 16.62
N ALA A 284 0.37 4.82 15.32
CA ALA A 284 1.53 4.08 14.87
C ALA A 284 2.85 4.79 15.20
N VAL A 285 2.91 6.10 14.99
CA VAL A 285 4.09 6.93 15.36
C VAL A 285 4.33 6.88 16.86
N ASN A 286 3.29 7.05 17.69
CA ASN A 286 3.43 6.95 19.15
C ASN A 286 3.92 5.56 19.58
N ALA A 287 3.45 4.48 18.93
CA ALA A 287 3.96 3.14 19.20
C ALA A 287 5.45 3.02 18.83
N ALA A 288 5.86 3.53 17.66
CA ALA A 288 7.26 3.52 17.22
C ALA A 288 8.17 4.30 18.18
N MET A 289 7.75 5.49 18.61
CA MET A 289 8.52 6.32 19.55
C MET A 289 8.61 5.69 20.93
N THR A 290 7.57 4.99 21.39
CA THR A 290 7.62 4.26 22.66
C THR A 290 8.69 3.16 22.64
N LEU A 291 8.87 2.47 21.50
CA LEU A 291 9.88 1.43 21.34
C LEU A 291 11.32 1.98 21.36
N THR A 292 11.54 3.25 21.00
CA THR A 292 12.86 3.90 21.11
C THR A 292 13.22 4.34 22.54
N GLY A 293 12.27 4.30 23.47
CA GLY A 293 12.44 4.86 24.83
C GLY A 293 12.47 6.40 24.87
N GLN A 294 12.06 7.04 23.79
CA GLN A 294 11.91 8.51 23.67
C GLN A 294 10.42 8.85 23.85
N ASN A 295 9.99 9.04 25.09
CA ASN A 295 8.65 9.57 25.44
C ASN A 295 8.76 11.03 25.89
#